data_06b899caa5279e305467b03f262a9ddb
#
_entry.id   06b899caa5279e305467b03f262a9ddb
#
_cell.length_a   1.000
_cell.length_b   1.000
_cell.length_c   1.000
_cell.angle_alpha   90.00
_cell.angle_beta   90.00
_cell.angle_gamma   90.00
#
_symmetry.space_group_name_H-M   'P 1'
#
loop_
_entity.id
_entity.type
_entity.pdbx_description
1 polymer ?
#
loop_
_entity_poly.entity_id
_entity_poly.type
_entity_poly.pdbx_seq_one_letter_code
_entity_poly.pdbx_strand_id
1 'polypeptide(L)'
;MNLILGAGTDLGVDIYNTRQTFLPVEGGSFCARWNGGVTGTVVSGAASYYQTANGTGPYKIEFQYLLKTSESPPASILVRQFGWEVNRVGRTTYVFETGDSRYSAVNTGVYVGVETGYVVNLTKTYCEYDLREDGALR
;
A
#
# COMPACT_ATOMS: atom_id res chain seq x y z
N MET A 1 -1.97 -7.69 -4.64
CA MET A 1 -2.71 -7.01 -3.57
C MET A 1 -3.54 -5.89 -4.16
N ASN A 2 -4.78 -5.79 -3.75
CA ASN A 2 -5.72 -4.74 -4.17
C ASN A 2 -6.04 -3.84 -2.99
N LEU A 3 -5.96 -2.53 -3.19
CA LEU A 3 -6.38 -1.52 -2.21
C LEU A 3 -7.60 -0.76 -2.72
N ILE A 4 -8.53 -0.49 -1.84
CA ILE A 4 -9.68 0.38 -2.07
C ILE A 4 -9.49 1.63 -1.21
N LEU A 5 -9.29 2.75 -1.86
CA LEU A 5 -9.09 4.05 -1.21
C LEU A 5 -10.39 4.86 -1.30
N GLY A 6 -10.77 5.46 -0.21
CA GLY A 6 -11.92 6.36 -0.16
C GLY A 6 -11.64 7.73 -0.77
N ALA A 7 -12.58 8.64 -0.58
CA ALA A 7 -12.48 10.00 -1.10
C ALA A 7 -11.27 10.73 -0.50
N GLY A 8 -10.49 11.37 -1.35
CA GLY A 8 -9.33 12.15 -0.94
C GLY A 8 -9.69 13.49 -0.31
N THR A 9 -8.92 13.89 0.69
CA THR A 9 -8.96 15.21 1.28
C THR A 9 -7.66 15.95 0.97
N ASP A 10 -7.77 17.08 0.29
CA ASP A 10 -6.64 17.98 0.06
C ASP A 10 -6.32 18.71 1.37
N LEU A 11 -5.12 18.51 1.88
CA LEU A 11 -4.64 19.17 3.10
C LEU A 11 -3.98 20.53 2.81
N GLY A 12 -3.94 20.93 1.54
CA GLY A 12 -3.32 22.19 1.11
C GLY A 12 -1.81 22.06 0.89
N VAL A 13 -1.16 23.19 0.83
CA VAL A 13 0.28 23.32 0.57
C VAL A 13 1.01 23.67 1.85
N ASP A 14 2.03 22.91 2.19
CA ASP A 14 2.87 23.13 3.36
C ASP A 14 3.96 24.18 3.13
N ILE A 15 4.75 24.43 4.16
CA ILE A 15 5.87 25.41 4.13
C ILE A 15 7.00 25.02 3.17
N TYR A 16 7.03 23.76 2.72
CA TYR A 16 8.02 23.25 1.76
C TYR A 16 7.49 23.25 0.32
N ASN A 17 6.37 23.93 0.07
CA ASN A 17 5.71 23.99 -1.23
C ASN A 17 5.25 22.62 -1.74
N THR A 18 4.82 21.76 -0.81
CA THR A 18 4.32 20.41 -1.09
C THR A 18 2.83 20.34 -0.79
N ARG A 19 2.04 19.87 -1.76
CA ARG A 19 0.62 19.58 -1.58
C ARG A 19 0.46 18.13 -1.13
N GLN A 20 -0.28 17.93 -0.07
CA GLN A 20 -0.62 16.59 0.44
C GLN A 20 -2.09 16.30 0.25
N THR A 21 -2.39 15.11 -0.26
CA THR A 21 -3.73 14.55 -0.30
C THR A 21 -3.78 13.31 0.58
N PHE A 22 -4.73 13.28 1.50
CA PHE A 22 -5.00 12.16 2.39
C PHE A 22 -6.20 11.37 1.88
N LEU A 23 -6.07 10.03 1.86
CA LEU A 23 -7.16 9.11 1.51
C LEU A 23 -7.27 8.02 2.58
N PRO A 24 -8.47 7.68 3.06
CA PRO A 24 -8.64 6.49 3.87
C PRO A 24 -8.45 5.24 3.02
N VAL A 25 -7.80 4.21 3.57
CA VAL A 25 -7.84 2.86 3.03
C VAL A 25 -9.08 2.19 3.59
N GLU A 26 -10.04 1.87 2.75
CA GLU A 26 -11.36 1.37 3.15
C GLU A 26 -11.48 -0.14 3.04
N GLY A 27 -10.54 -0.80 2.37
CA GLY A 27 -10.60 -2.23 2.19
C GLY A 27 -9.66 -2.72 1.10
N GLY A 28 -9.91 -3.94 0.69
CA GLY A 28 -9.17 -4.63 -0.37
C GLY A 28 -8.91 -6.08 -0.05
N SER A 29 -8.06 -6.71 -0.85
CA SER A 29 -7.71 -8.11 -0.70
C SER A 29 -6.24 -8.34 -1.03
N PHE A 30 -5.69 -9.44 -0.54
CA PHE A 30 -4.35 -9.87 -0.88
C PHE A 30 -4.28 -11.41 -1.01
N CYS A 31 -3.31 -11.84 -1.78
CA CYS A 31 -2.78 -13.19 -1.74
C CYS A 31 -1.25 -13.14 -1.70
N ALA A 32 -0.65 -14.03 -0.96
CA ALA A 32 0.80 -14.09 -0.81
C ALA A 32 1.27 -15.55 -0.74
N ARG A 33 2.54 -15.79 -1.06
CA ARG A 33 3.15 -17.13 -0.97
C ARG A 33 3.70 -17.44 0.42
N TRP A 34 3.50 -16.53 1.38
CA TRP A 34 3.95 -16.73 2.75
C TRP A 34 3.36 -17.99 3.34
N ASN A 35 4.16 -18.71 4.12
CA ASN A 35 3.73 -19.91 4.84
C ASN A 35 2.97 -20.94 3.96
N GLY A 36 3.41 -21.11 2.70
CA GLY A 36 2.79 -22.05 1.77
C GLY A 36 1.57 -21.52 1.01
N GLY A 37 1.24 -20.26 1.18
CA GLY A 37 0.14 -19.58 0.51
C GLY A 37 -0.93 -19.10 1.49
N VAL A 38 -1.21 -17.81 1.45
CA VAL A 38 -2.22 -17.16 2.31
C VAL A 38 -3.01 -16.14 1.52
N THR A 39 -4.28 -16.04 1.84
CA THR A 39 -5.17 -14.97 1.37
C THR A 39 -5.71 -14.18 2.54
N GLY A 40 -6.25 -13.02 2.27
CA GLY A 40 -6.87 -12.20 3.30
C GLY A 40 -7.43 -10.89 2.77
N THR A 41 -7.78 -10.05 3.71
CA THR A 41 -8.40 -8.75 3.45
C THR A 41 -7.52 -7.62 3.94
N VAL A 42 -7.60 -6.49 3.27
CA VAL A 42 -7.15 -5.19 3.79
C VAL A 42 -8.28 -4.65 4.66
N VAL A 43 -8.00 -4.37 5.93
CA VAL A 43 -9.04 -3.98 6.89
C VAL A 43 -9.30 -2.49 6.81
N SER A 44 -8.26 -1.69 7.03
CA SER A 44 -8.34 -0.23 7.06
C SER A 44 -6.93 0.37 7.09
N GLY A 45 -6.85 1.67 6.88
CA GLY A 45 -5.59 2.40 7.01
C GLY A 45 -5.68 3.80 6.44
N ALA A 46 -4.53 4.34 6.09
CA ALA A 46 -4.37 5.65 5.53
C ALA A 46 -3.38 5.65 4.37
N ALA A 47 -3.67 6.46 3.37
CA ALA A 47 -2.82 6.71 2.23
C ALA A 47 -2.55 8.21 2.11
N SER A 48 -1.33 8.58 1.81
CA SER A 48 -0.96 9.97 1.52
C SER A 48 -0.19 10.06 0.21
N TYR A 49 -0.59 11.02 -0.60
CA TYR A 49 0.11 11.42 -1.81
C TYR A 49 0.67 12.82 -1.62
N TYR A 50 1.92 12.99 -1.96
CA TYR A 50 2.62 14.29 -1.89
C TYR A 50 3.10 14.68 -3.28
N GLN A 51 2.83 15.93 -3.66
CA GLN A 51 3.24 16.48 -4.94
C GLN A 51 3.70 17.92 -4.74
N THR A 52 4.52 18.45 -5.66
CA THR A 52 4.82 19.89 -5.68
C THR A 52 3.54 20.70 -5.84
N ALA A 53 3.49 21.89 -5.24
CA ALA A 53 2.27 22.70 -5.20
C ALA A 53 1.73 23.09 -6.59
N ASN A 54 2.60 23.14 -7.61
CA ASN A 54 2.20 23.41 -8.99
C ASN A 54 1.54 22.21 -9.70
N GLY A 55 1.42 21.06 -9.01
CA GLY A 55 0.79 19.86 -9.55
C GLY A 55 1.58 19.13 -10.62
N THR A 56 2.88 19.42 -10.76
CA THR A 56 3.76 18.75 -11.72
C THR A 56 4.71 17.76 -11.04
N GLY A 57 5.18 16.79 -11.81
CA GLY A 57 6.13 15.81 -11.33
C GLY A 57 5.50 14.59 -10.66
N PRO A 58 6.35 13.71 -10.12
CA PRO A 58 5.91 12.48 -9.48
C PRO A 58 5.20 12.74 -8.15
N TYR A 59 4.30 11.83 -7.79
CA TYR A 59 3.75 11.75 -6.44
C TYR A 59 4.66 10.90 -5.57
N LYS A 60 5.00 11.39 -4.37
CA LYS A 60 5.50 10.55 -3.29
C LYS A 60 4.31 9.84 -2.65
N ILE A 61 4.45 8.55 -2.39
CA ILE A 61 3.42 7.70 -1.82
C ILE A 61 3.86 7.27 -0.42
N GLU A 62 2.97 7.42 0.56
CA GLU A 62 3.15 6.87 1.91
C GLU A 62 1.83 6.28 2.36
N PHE A 63 1.77 4.94 2.49
CA PHE A 63 0.58 4.22 2.94
C PHE A 63 0.89 3.42 4.19
N GLN A 64 -0.10 3.34 5.07
CA GLN A 64 -0.08 2.45 6.22
C GLN A 64 -1.45 1.81 6.37
N TYR A 65 -1.49 0.49 6.39
CA TYR A 65 -2.75 -0.26 6.50
C TYR A 65 -2.56 -1.62 7.14
N LEU A 66 -3.68 -2.19 7.61
CA LEU A 66 -3.74 -3.46 8.31
C LEU A 66 -4.27 -4.55 7.38
N LEU A 67 -3.56 -5.66 7.29
CA LEU A 67 -4.01 -6.90 6.68
C LEU A 67 -4.53 -7.86 7.74
N LYS A 68 -5.51 -8.68 7.36
CA LYS A 68 -6.01 -9.79 8.15
C LYS A 68 -6.08 -11.04 7.29
N THR A 69 -5.43 -12.12 7.72
CA THR A 69 -5.45 -13.40 6.99
C THR A 69 -6.81 -14.08 7.11
N SER A 70 -7.13 -14.93 6.12
CA SER A 70 -8.39 -15.68 6.09
C SER A 70 -8.35 -16.96 6.92
N GLU A 71 -7.25 -17.25 7.57
CA GLU A 71 -7.06 -18.43 8.41
C GLU A 71 -7.83 -18.34 9.73
N SER A 72 -7.88 -19.44 10.46
CA SER A 72 -8.46 -19.51 11.81
C SER A 72 -7.42 -20.06 12.80
N PRO A 73 -6.99 -19.29 13.81
CA PRO A 73 -7.26 -17.87 14.01
C PRO A 73 -6.57 -16.99 12.95
N PRO A 74 -7.15 -15.83 12.63
CA PRO A 74 -6.55 -14.92 11.66
C PRO A 74 -5.33 -14.21 12.25
N ALA A 75 -4.30 -14.00 11.42
CA ALA A 75 -3.18 -13.14 11.77
C ALA A 75 -3.45 -11.69 11.34
N SER A 76 -2.92 -10.75 12.11
CA SER A 76 -2.90 -9.32 11.77
C SER A 76 -1.50 -8.90 11.37
N ILE A 77 -1.36 -8.20 10.24
CA ILE A 77 -0.09 -7.77 9.69
C ILE A 77 -0.20 -6.28 9.34
N LEU A 78 0.62 -5.45 9.98
CA LEU A 78 0.72 -4.04 9.63
C LEU A 78 1.62 -3.89 8.41
N VAL A 79 1.20 -3.07 7.47
CA VAL A 79 1.95 -2.75 6.25
C VAL A 79 2.27 -1.26 6.23
N ARG A 80 3.52 -0.94 5.95
CA ARG A 80 3.95 0.40 5.54
C ARG A 80 4.48 0.31 4.12
N GLN A 81 3.98 1.17 3.26
CA GLN A 81 4.31 1.21 1.85
C GLN A 81 4.82 2.60 1.50
N PHE A 82 5.97 2.67 0.86
CA PHE A 82 6.63 3.92 0.48
C PHE A 82 7.08 3.86 -0.96
N GLY A 83 7.01 4.97 -1.65
CA GLY A 83 7.54 5.02 -3.02
C GLY A 83 7.10 6.24 -3.79
N TRP A 84 7.10 6.08 -5.09
CA TRP A 84 6.81 7.13 -6.04
C TRP A 84 5.86 6.63 -7.12
N GLU A 85 4.93 7.48 -7.50
CA GLU A 85 4.07 7.29 -8.67
C GLU A 85 4.47 8.26 -9.76
N VAL A 86 4.78 7.72 -10.93
CA VAL A 86 5.10 8.49 -12.14
C VAL A 86 4.22 7.97 -13.27
N ASN A 87 3.48 8.86 -13.91
CA ASN A 87 2.56 8.52 -14.99
C ASN A 87 1.57 7.39 -14.61
N ARG A 88 1.03 7.46 -13.40
CA ARG A 88 0.10 6.46 -12.82
C ARG A 88 0.70 5.07 -12.64
N VAL A 89 2.01 4.99 -12.53
CA VAL A 89 2.71 3.74 -12.18
C VAL A 89 3.45 3.95 -10.87
N GLY A 90 2.95 3.34 -9.81
CA GLY A 90 3.57 3.33 -8.49
C GLY A 90 4.69 2.28 -8.43
N ARG A 91 5.86 2.69 -7.91
CA ARG A 91 6.96 1.80 -7.54
C ARG A 91 7.23 2.01 -6.06
N THR A 92 7.07 0.95 -5.28
CA THR A 92 7.03 1.06 -3.83
C THR A 92 7.81 -0.04 -3.15
N THR A 93 8.30 0.25 -1.96
CA THR A 93 8.83 -0.72 -1.01
C THR A 93 7.84 -0.94 0.11
N TYR A 94 7.88 -2.11 0.71
CA TYR A 94 6.97 -2.51 1.78
C TYR A 94 7.73 -2.99 2.99
N VAL A 95 7.23 -2.61 4.16
CA VAL A 95 7.64 -3.16 5.45
C VAL A 95 6.42 -3.81 6.07
N PHE A 96 6.54 -5.08 6.43
CA PHE A 96 5.50 -5.83 7.11
C PHE A 96 5.89 -6.04 8.56
N GLU A 97 4.94 -5.89 9.48
CA GLU A 97 5.13 -6.09 10.92
C GLU A 97 4.00 -6.96 11.48
N THR A 98 4.36 -8.06 12.12
CA THR A 98 3.41 -8.93 12.80
C THR A 98 4.04 -9.60 14.03
N GLY A 99 3.23 -9.82 15.05
CA GLY A 99 3.61 -10.65 16.21
C GLY A 99 3.22 -12.13 16.05
N ASP A 100 2.57 -12.50 14.95
CA ASP A 100 2.18 -13.88 14.70
C ASP A 100 3.37 -14.70 14.21
N SER A 101 3.74 -15.74 14.96
CA SER A 101 4.93 -16.56 14.68
C SER A 101 4.86 -17.28 13.33
N ARG A 102 3.66 -17.56 12.82
CA ARG A 102 3.45 -18.20 11.50
C ARG A 102 3.99 -17.33 10.36
N TYR A 103 4.04 -16.01 10.58
CA TYR A 103 4.43 -15.01 9.59
C TYR A 103 5.67 -14.20 10.01
N SER A 104 6.41 -14.64 11.02
CA SER A 104 7.57 -13.89 11.55
C SER A 104 8.63 -13.55 10.47
N ALA A 105 8.77 -14.38 9.46
CA ALA A 105 9.70 -14.14 8.35
C ALA A 105 9.40 -12.86 7.55
N VAL A 106 8.14 -12.38 7.52
CA VAL A 106 7.82 -11.16 6.77
C VAL A 106 8.39 -9.90 7.42
N ASN A 107 8.67 -9.96 8.74
CA ASN A 107 9.22 -8.81 9.49
C ASN A 107 10.63 -8.40 9.02
N THR A 108 11.37 -9.31 8.41
CA THR A 108 12.77 -9.10 7.99
C THR A 108 12.95 -9.18 6.48
N GLY A 109 11.90 -9.51 5.75
CA GLY A 109 11.92 -9.53 4.29
C GLY A 109 12.03 -8.13 3.69
N VAL A 110 12.63 -8.04 2.52
CA VAL A 110 12.63 -6.83 1.69
C VAL A 110 11.69 -7.04 0.52
N TYR A 111 10.68 -6.21 0.43
CA TYR A 111 9.65 -6.34 -0.59
C TYR A 111 9.58 -5.09 -1.44
N VAL A 112 9.45 -5.29 -2.73
CA VAL A 112 9.22 -4.23 -3.72
C VAL A 112 7.92 -4.53 -4.47
N GLY A 113 7.22 -3.49 -4.85
CA GLY A 113 5.98 -3.62 -5.60
C GLY A 113 5.87 -2.63 -6.73
N VAL A 114 5.16 -3.04 -7.75
CA VAL A 114 4.80 -2.21 -8.89
C VAL A 114 3.29 -2.18 -8.99
N GLU A 115 2.75 -0.99 -9.18
CA GLU A 115 1.34 -0.82 -9.47
C GLU A 115 1.03 -1.39 -10.86
N THR A 116 0.08 -2.32 -10.91
CA THR A 116 -0.34 -3.00 -12.14
C THR A 116 -1.72 -2.56 -12.61
N GLY A 117 -2.47 -1.87 -11.76
CA GLY A 117 -3.79 -1.34 -12.06
C GLY A 117 -4.12 -0.11 -11.23
N TYR A 118 -4.76 0.86 -11.86
CA TYR A 118 -5.23 2.08 -11.23
C TYR A 118 -6.55 2.52 -11.86
N VAL A 119 -7.60 2.53 -11.08
CA VAL A 119 -8.93 2.95 -11.53
C VAL A 119 -9.54 3.90 -10.52
N VAL A 120 -9.93 5.08 -10.98
CA VAL A 120 -10.73 6.03 -10.19
C VAL A 120 -12.18 5.92 -10.64
N ASN A 121 -13.07 5.60 -9.71
CA ASN A 121 -14.50 5.55 -9.96
C ASN A 121 -15.24 6.36 -8.89
N LEU A 122 -15.97 7.41 -9.33
CA LEU A 122 -16.73 8.29 -8.45
C LEU A 122 -15.88 8.84 -7.30
N THR A 123 -16.04 8.28 -6.10
CA THR A 123 -15.38 8.70 -4.87
C THR A 123 -14.30 7.72 -4.38
N LYS A 124 -14.03 6.68 -5.15
CA LYS A 124 -13.07 5.62 -4.76
C LYS A 124 -11.96 5.46 -5.78
N THR A 125 -10.79 5.17 -5.29
CA THR A 125 -9.62 4.80 -6.08
C THR A 125 -9.28 3.34 -5.80
N TYR A 126 -9.12 2.57 -6.86
CA TYR A 126 -8.72 1.16 -6.80
C TYR A 126 -7.29 1.05 -7.31
N CYS A 127 -6.38 0.59 -6.46
CA CYS A 127 -5.00 0.37 -6.80
C CYS A 127 -4.65 -1.11 -6.68
N GLU A 128 -3.98 -1.64 -7.66
CA GLU A 128 -3.48 -3.01 -7.67
C GLU A 128 -1.97 -3.01 -7.71
N TYR A 129 -1.35 -3.79 -6.82
CA TYR A 129 0.09 -3.92 -6.71
C TYR A 129 0.52 -5.38 -6.81
N ASP A 130 1.53 -5.64 -7.63
CA ASP A 130 2.30 -6.88 -7.63
C ASP A 130 3.55 -6.69 -6.76
N LEU A 131 3.66 -7.50 -5.70
CA LEU A 131 4.75 -7.44 -4.74
C LEU A 131 5.68 -8.63 -4.93
N ARG A 132 6.97 -8.34 -4.85
CA ARG A 132 8.03 -9.35 -4.91
C ARG A 132 8.96 -9.20 -3.73
N GLU A 133 9.39 -10.31 -3.17
CA GLU A 133 10.46 -10.35 -2.20
C GLU A 133 11.79 -10.11 -2.91
N ASP A 134 12.64 -9.26 -2.35
CA ASP A 134 13.98 -9.04 -2.88
C ASP A 134 14.79 -10.34 -2.82
N GLY A 135 15.35 -10.73 -3.95
CA GLY A 135 15.96 -12.06 -4.15
C GLY A 135 15.12 -12.99 -5.03
N ALA A 136 13.83 -12.69 -5.24
CA ALA A 136 12.98 -13.37 -6.23
C ALA A 136 13.06 -12.73 -7.63
N LEU A 137 13.79 -11.65 -7.77
CA LEU A 137 14.05 -10.94 -9.05
C LEU A 137 15.22 -11.56 -9.84
N ARG A 138 15.37 -12.84 -9.70
CA ARG A 138 16.36 -13.57 -10.52
C ARG A 138 15.76 -14.04 -11.83
#